data_6b50c9f532d21940ea6386893f380b55
#
_entry.id   6b50c9f532d21940ea6386893f380b55
#
_cell.length_a   1.000
_cell.length_b   1.000
_cell.length_c   1.000
_cell.angle_alpha   90.00
_cell.angle_beta   90.00
_cell.angle_gamma   90.00
#
_symmetry.space_group_name_H-M   'P 1'
#
loop_
_entity.id
_entity.type
_entity.pdbx_description
1 polymer ?
#
loop_
_entity_poly.entity_id
_entity_poly.type
_entity_poly.pdbx_seq_one_letter_code
_entity_poly.pdbx_strand_id
1 'polypeptide(L)'
;MTRKLEEDMKRPEEKLCAIVKKENVILNKDMSKEVSFKVGGMADAFVVPENLNELCNIIKLLREEDIEYFVMGNGSNFIITDKGYHGVIVKISPKYFGEIKMIKFDDECEIEVEAGILMSTLSRELVKESVAGFEFASGIPGTIGGAVFMNAGAYGGEMQDIVQSVKVIDERGDTKVISASEMEFSYRNSRLQRTKEIVISVKMLLKRGNREEIKRKIAQLTKKRNEKQPVNFPSAG
;
A
#
# COMPACT_ATOMS: atom_id res chain seq x y z
N MET A 1 -4.45 32.98 18.44
CA MET A 1 -4.06 31.56 18.30
C MET A 1 -4.12 31.09 16.87
N THR A 2 -5.01 31.58 16.04
CA THR A 2 -5.23 31.20 14.63
C THR A 2 -4.08 31.60 13.67
N ARG A 3 -3.51 32.80 13.80
CA ARG A 3 -2.51 33.33 12.86
C ARG A 3 -1.15 32.62 12.91
N LYS A 4 -0.72 32.17 14.11
CA LYS A 4 0.52 31.39 14.28
C LYS A 4 0.41 29.97 13.74
N LEU A 5 -0.77 29.36 13.88
CA LEU A 5 -1.07 28.05 13.28
C LEU A 5 -1.11 28.11 11.74
N GLU A 6 -1.63 29.21 11.16
CA GLU A 6 -1.64 29.43 9.71
C GLU A 6 -0.21 29.70 9.14
N GLU A 7 0.66 30.36 9.91
CA GLU A 7 2.06 30.59 9.53
C GLU A 7 2.91 29.32 9.66
N ASP A 8 2.68 28.51 10.68
CA ASP A 8 3.35 27.22 10.88
C ASP A 8 2.89 26.16 9.85
N MET A 9 1.67 26.25 9.31
CA MET A 9 1.13 25.40 8.25
C MET A 9 1.58 25.80 6.83
N LYS A 10 1.93 27.05 6.57
CA LYS A 10 2.48 27.48 5.28
C LYS A 10 3.88 26.92 4.99
N ARG A 11 4.66 26.64 6.03
CA ARG A 11 6.01 26.08 5.90
C ARG A 11 6.07 24.66 5.34
N PRO A 12 5.23 23.70 5.78
CA PRO A 12 5.23 22.35 5.19
C PRO A 12 4.81 22.31 3.73
N GLU A 13 3.81 23.12 3.32
CA GLU A 13 3.35 23.18 1.93
C GLU A 13 4.45 23.64 0.98
N GLU A 14 5.11 24.76 1.29
CA GLU A 14 6.19 25.29 0.46
C GLU A 14 7.34 24.30 0.33
N LYS A 15 7.71 23.62 1.42
CA LYS A 15 8.76 22.59 1.43
C LYS A 15 8.36 21.36 0.63
N LEU A 16 7.12 20.91 0.76
CA LEU A 16 6.59 19.77 -0.03
C LEU A 16 6.55 20.14 -1.53
N CYS A 17 6.11 21.35 -1.88
CA CYS A 17 6.11 21.84 -3.26
C CYS A 17 7.52 22.04 -3.85
N ALA A 18 8.55 22.11 -3.03
CA ALA A 18 9.93 22.08 -3.50
C ALA A 18 10.44 20.68 -3.87
N ILE A 19 9.77 19.63 -3.36
CA ILE A 19 10.11 18.22 -3.60
C ILE A 19 9.27 17.64 -4.74
N VAL A 20 7.96 17.91 -4.74
CA VAL A 20 6.99 17.38 -5.72
C VAL A 20 6.33 18.53 -6.48
N LYS A 21 5.69 18.20 -7.60
CA LYS A 21 4.87 19.17 -8.33
C LYS A 21 3.75 19.72 -7.44
N LYS A 22 3.44 21.00 -7.59
CA LYS A 22 2.40 21.68 -6.78
C LYS A 22 1.04 20.97 -6.86
N GLU A 23 0.67 20.44 -8.01
CA GLU A 23 -0.56 19.67 -8.23
C GLU A 23 -0.64 18.37 -7.42
N ASN A 24 0.49 17.86 -6.94
CA ASN A 24 0.60 16.67 -6.11
C ASN A 24 0.56 16.98 -4.60
N VAL A 25 0.40 18.25 -4.22
CA VAL A 25 0.20 18.69 -2.83
C VAL A 25 -1.20 19.31 -2.72
N ILE A 26 -2.06 18.69 -1.93
CA ILE A 26 -3.45 19.13 -1.76
C ILE A 26 -3.66 19.44 -0.27
N LEU A 27 -3.92 20.70 0.04
CA LEU A 27 -4.27 21.10 1.40
C LEU A 27 -5.75 20.87 1.70
N ASN A 28 -6.06 20.63 2.95
CA ASN A 28 -7.43 20.41 3.42
C ASN A 28 -8.15 19.36 2.57
N LYS A 29 -7.49 18.21 2.38
CA LYS A 29 -8.03 17.11 1.55
C LYS A 29 -9.17 16.39 2.24
N ASP A 30 -10.32 16.33 1.59
CA ASP A 30 -11.46 15.51 2.02
C ASP A 30 -11.12 14.01 1.93
N MET A 31 -10.90 13.39 3.08
CA MET A 31 -10.45 12.00 3.16
C MET A 31 -11.58 10.99 2.97
N SER A 32 -12.84 11.39 3.07
CA SER A 32 -13.98 10.51 2.75
C SER A 32 -13.94 9.99 1.30
N LYS A 33 -13.27 10.73 0.41
CA LYS A 33 -13.09 10.36 -1.02
C LYS A 33 -11.91 9.42 -1.25
N GLU A 34 -11.00 9.31 -0.30
CA GLU A 34 -9.76 8.52 -0.42
C GLU A 34 -9.82 7.18 0.32
N VAL A 35 -10.80 6.99 1.21
CA VAL A 35 -10.97 5.75 1.97
C VAL A 35 -12.15 4.91 1.48
N SER A 36 -12.02 3.59 1.57
CA SER A 36 -13.07 2.66 1.10
C SER A 36 -14.35 2.73 1.95
N PHE A 37 -14.25 3.15 3.20
CA PHE A 37 -15.40 3.31 4.10
C PHE A 37 -16.26 4.53 3.78
N LYS A 38 -15.74 5.48 2.97
CA LYS A 38 -16.46 6.68 2.50
C LYS A 38 -16.87 7.65 3.61
N VAL A 39 -16.18 7.64 4.74
CA VAL A 39 -16.33 8.60 5.85
C VAL A 39 -14.96 9.15 6.24
N GLY A 40 -14.92 10.32 6.85
CA GLY A 40 -13.70 10.93 7.37
C GLY A 40 -13.67 12.43 7.12
N GLY A 41 -13.01 13.15 8.03
CA GLY A 41 -12.77 14.60 7.93
C GLY A 41 -11.63 14.94 6.98
N MET A 42 -11.13 16.16 7.11
CA MET A 42 -10.07 16.71 6.27
C MET A 42 -8.70 16.26 6.79
N ALA A 43 -7.74 16.02 5.88
CA ALA A 43 -6.32 15.97 6.21
C ALA A 43 -5.69 17.34 5.95
N ASP A 44 -4.78 17.79 6.83
CA ASP A 44 -4.14 19.10 6.71
C ASP A 44 -3.40 19.22 5.38
N ALA A 45 -2.66 18.17 5.01
CA ALA A 45 -2.04 18.04 3.69
C ALA A 45 -2.10 16.59 3.18
N PHE A 46 -2.18 16.46 1.86
CA PHE A 46 -2.15 15.20 1.15
C PHE A 46 -1.15 15.30 0.00
N VAL A 47 -0.17 14.41 -0.05
CA VAL A 47 0.92 14.46 -1.02
C VAL A 47 1.03 13.13 -1.78
N VAL A 48 1.26 13.24 -3.09
CA VAL A 48 1.39 12.09 -4.00
C VAL A 48 2.76 12.15 -4.69
N PRO A 49 3.79 11.45 -4.18
CA PRO A 49 5.09 11.36 -4.86
C PRO A 49 4.95 10.61 -6.19
N GLU A 50 5.70 11.04 -7.22
CA GLU A 50 5.71 10.40 -8.54
C GLU A 50 6.83 9.36 -8.70
N ASN A 51 7.81 9.36 -7.81
CA ASN A 51 8.95 8.44 -7.87
C ASN A 51 9.58 8.23 -6.48
N LEU A 52 10.49 7.26 -6.41
CA LEU A 52 11.17 6.89 -5.16
C LEU A 52 11.96 8.03 -4.54
N ASN A 53 12.63 8.87 -5.36
CA ASN A 53 13.43 9.99 -4.85
C ASN A 53 12.54 11.03 -4.16
N GLU A 54 11.41 11.38 -4.76
CA GLU A 54 10.41 12.25 -4.13
C GLU A 54 9.88 11.66 -2.83
N LEU A 55 9.51 10.37 -2.84
CA LEU A 55 9.02 9.69 -1.63
C LEU A 55 10.07 9.73 -0.50
N CYS A 56 11.33 9.40 -0.78
CA CYS A 56 12.41 9.46 0.20
C CYS A 56 12.59 10.88 0.76
N ASN A 57 12.59 11.89 -0.10
CA ASN A 57 12.78 13.28 0.32
C ASN A 57 11.59 13.80 1.14
N ILE A 58 10.35 13.43 0.80
CA ILE A 58 9.17 13.74 1.61
C ILE A 58 9.33 13.12 3.01
N ILE A 59 9.67 11.84 3.10
CA ILE A 59 9.78 11.16 4.39
C ILE A 59 10.90 11.76 5.25
N LYS A 60 12.05 12.09 4.65
CA LYS A 60 13.15 12.81 5.33
C LYS A 60 12.66 14.14 5.88
N LEU A 61 12.05 14.96 5.04
CA LEU A 61 11.52 16.27 5.44
C LEU A 61 10.54 16.14 6.62
N LEU A 62 9.55 15.25 6.52
CA LEU A 62 8.52 15.10 7.56
C LEU A 62 9.11 14.67 8.89
N ARG A 63 10.13 13.82 8.88
CA ARG A 63 10.84 13.37 10.09
C ARG A 63 11.76 14.45 10.67
N GLU A 64 12.53 15.14 9.84
CA GLU A 64 13.44 16.22 10.28
C GLU A 64 12.69 17.39 10.91
N GLU A 65 11.48 17.66 10.43
CA GLU A 65 10.63 18.76 10.94
C GLU A 65 9.65 18.30 12.03
N ASP A 66 9.72 17.03 12.46
CA ASP A 66 8.80 16.41 13.44
C ASP A 66 7.32 16.59 13.07
N ILE A 67 7.01 16.47 11.77
CA ILE A 67 5.65 16.59 11.24
C ILE A 67 4.99 15.21 11.27
N GLU A 68 3.82 15.13 11.92
CA GLU A 68 3.01 13.91 11.91
C GLU A 68 2.61 13.54 10.48
N TYR A 69 2.78 12.26 10.14
CA TYR A 69 2.39 11.78 8.81
C TYR A 69 1.87 10.33 8.86
N PHE A 70 1.08 10.02 7.86
CA PHE A 70 0.58 8.66 7.62
C PHE A 70 0.76 8.28 6.15
N VAL A 71 1.36 7.10 5.91
CA VAL A 71 1.54 6.58 4.56
C VAL A 71 0.38 5.65 4.22
N MET A 72 -0.30 5.91 3.11
CA MET A 72 -1.44 5.11 2.67
C MET A 72 -1.27 4.55 1.26
N GLY A 73 -1.85 3.39 1.03
CA GLY A 73 -2.14 2.87 -0.30
C GLY A 73 -3.56 3.25 -0.75
N ASN A 74 -4.43 2.26 -0.91
CA ASN A 74 -5.80 2.44 -1.43
C ASN A 74 -6.86 2.79 -0.36
N GLY A 75 -6.48 3.03 0.89
CA GLY A 75 -7.43 3.43 1.94
C GLY A 75 -8.46 2.37 2.33
N SER A 76 -8.13 1.08 2.21
CA SER A 76 -9.09 -0.01 2.37
C SER A 76 -9.13 -0.63 3.77
N ASN A 77 -8.21 -0.25 4.68
CA ASN A 77 -8.07 -0.88 6.00
C ASN A 77 -7.94 0.14 7.13
N PHE A 78 -8.47 1.34 6.98
CA PHE A 78 -8.49 2.32 8.06
C PHE A 78 -9.67 3.29 7.91
N ILE A 79 -9.98 3.96 8.99
CA ILE A 79 -11.03 4.97 9.09
C ILE A 79 -10.38 6.26 9.61
N ILE A 80 -10.72 7.38 9.00
CA ILE A 80 -10.39 8.71 9.51
C ILE A 80 -11.63 9.26 10.19
N THR A 81 -11.47 9.80 11.39
CA THR A 81 -12.59 10.40 12.14
C THR A 81 -13.06 11.69 11.48
N ASP A 82 -14.25 12.16 11.84
CA ASP A 82 -14.81 13.44 11.35
C ASP A 82 -13.95 14.64 11.77
N LYS A 83 -13.12 14.51 12.81
CA LYS A 83 -12.13 15.53 13.21
C LYS A 83 -10.97 15.67 12.22
N GLY A 84 -10.83 14.73 11.28
CA GLY A 84 -9.78 14.72 10.29
C GLY A 84 -8.46 14.13 10.79
N TYR A 85 -7.39 14.41 10.05
CA TYR A 85 -6.02 14.03 10.35
C TYR A 85 -5.14 15.28 10.37
N HIS A 86 -4.58 15.58 11.54
CA HIS A 86 -3.64 16.70 11.71
C HIS A 86 -2.23 16.26 11.36
N GLY A 87 -1.83 16.52 10.12
CA GLY A 87 -0.56 16.12 9.55
C GLY A 87 -0.63 15.88 8.05
N VAL A 88 0.37 15.16 7.53
CA VAL A 88 0.54 14.88 6.10
C VAL A 88 0.15 13.45 5.78
N ILE A 89 -0.79 13.25 4.88
CA ILE A 89 -1.06 11.94 4.28
C ILE A 89 -0.18 11.77 3.03
N VAL A 90 0.67 10.75 3.02
CA VAL A 90 1.52 10.40 1.86
C VAL A 90 0.90 9.22 1.14
N LYS A 91 0.43 9.42 -0.10
CA LYS A 91 -0.23 8.37 -0.89
C LYS A 91 0.73 7.70 -1.86
N ILE A 92 0.98 6.41 -1.66
CA ILE A 92 1.68 5.57 -2.64
C ILE A 92 0.68 5.15 -3.71
N SER A 93 0.68 5.90 -4.83
CA SER A 93 -0.30 5.72 -5.90
C SER A 93 0.12 4.62 -6.88
N PRO A 94 -0.82 3.75 -7.33
CA PRO A 94 -0.53 2.76 -8.37
C PRO A 94 -0.14 3.38 -9.73
N LYS A 95 -0.43 4.67 -9.93
CA LYS A 95 -0.01 5.41 -11.14
C LYS A 95 1.52 5.54 -11.23
N TYR A 96 2.18 5.66 -10.09
CA TYR A 96 3.61 5.97 -10.02
C TYR A 96 4.43 4.85 -9.37
N PHE A 97 3.79 4.00 -8.57
CA PHE A 97 4.38 2.84 -7.88
C PHE A 97 3.61 1.57 -8.24
N GLY A 98 3.47 1.32 -9.53
CA GLY A 98 2.67 0.22 -10.08
C GLY A 98 3.44 -0.71 -11.02
N GLU A 99 4.77 -0.70 -11.01
CA GLU A 99 5.58 -1.58 -11.85
C GLU A 99 5.51 -3.03 -11.38
N ILE A 100 5.47 -3.96 -12.34
CA ILE A 100 5.54 -5.42 -12.13
C ILE A 100 6.66 -5.95 -13.00
N LYS A 101 7.66 -6.59 -12.36
CA LYS A 101 8.74 -7.33 -13.03
C LYS A 101 8.58 -8.81 -12.74
N MET A 102 8.63 -9.65 -13.78
CA MET A 102 8.52 -11.10 -13.65
C MET A 102 9.70 -11.78 -14.32
N ILE A 103 10.32 -12.70 -13.60
CA ILE A 103 11.36 -13.61 -14.13
C ILE A 103 10.81 -15.02 -13.98
N LYS A 104 10.59 -15.69 -15.11
CA LYS A 104 10.03 -17.05 -15.15
C LYS A 104 11.14 -18.07 -15.25
N PHE A 105 11.08 -19.09 -14.41
CA PHE A 105 11.85 -20.32 -14.48
C PHE A 105 10.94 -21.46 -14.96
N ASP A 106 11.44 -22.68 -15.00
CA ASP A 106 10.66 -23.82 -15.50
C ASP A 106 9.37 -24.02 -14.70
N ASP A 107 9.48 -24.13 -13.37
CA ASP A 107 8.34 -24.39 -12.46
C ASP A 107 7.96 -23.21 -11.57
N GLU A 108 8.78 -22.16 -11.51
CA GLU A 108 8.63 -21.04 -10.61
C GLU A 108 8.62 -19.69 -11.35
N CYS A 109 8.15 -18.66 -10.68
CA CYS A 109 8.17 -17.30 -11.15
C CYS A 109 8.56 -16.37 -9.99
N GLU A 110 9.71 -15.72 -10.10
CA GLU A 110 10.08 -14.61 -9.24
C GLU A 110 9.39 -13.35 -9.74
N ILE A 111 8.76 -12.62 -8.84
CA ILE A 111 8.02 -11.42 -9.16
C ILE A 111 8.47 -10.30 -8.23
N GLU A 112 8.90 -9.19 -8.78
CA GLU A 112 9.09 -7.95 -8.04
C GLU A 112 7.98 -6.97 -8.42
N VAL A 113 7.25 -6.48 -7.41
CA VAL A 113 6.14 -5.52 -7.60
C VAL A 113 6.31 -4.31 -6.71
N GLU A 114 5.97 -3.16 -7.21
CA GLU A 114 5.94 -1.93 -6.43
C GLU A 114 4.75 -1.86 -5.48
N ALA A 115 4.94 -1.15 -4.36
CA ALA A 115 3.99 -1.12 -3.24
C ALA A 115 2.62 -0.56 -3.57
N GLY A 116 2.52 0.31 -4.58
CA GLY A 116 1.27 0.96 -4.97
C GLY A 116 0.35 0.10 -5.82
N ILE A 117 0.84 -1.02 -6.41
CA ILE A 117 0.01 -1.87 -7.27
C ILE A 117 -1.19 -2.43 -6.49
N LEU A 118 -2.36 -2.42 -7.12
CA LEU A 118 -3.56 -3.02 -6.51
C LEU A 118 -3.46 -4.54 -6.53
N MET A 119 -3.88 -5.20 -5.44
CA MET A 119 -3.97 -6.66 -5.33
C MET A 119 -4.75 -7.27 -6.51
N SER A 120 -5.87 -6.65 -6.89
CA SER A 120 -6.69 -7.08 -8.03
C SER A 120 -6.00 -6.94 -9.38
N THR A 121 -5.16 -5.92 -9.55
CA THR A 121 -4.38 -5.72 -10.78
C THR A 121 -3.29 -6.78 -10.88
N LEU A 122 -2.51 -6.99 -9.82
CA LEU A 122 -1.51 -8.06 -9.79
C LEU A 122 -2.15 -9.42 -10.06
N SER A 123 -3.26 -9.75 -9.39
CA SER A 123 -3.98 -11.01 -9.62
C SER A 123 -4.34 -11.23 -11.10
N ARG A 124 -4.81 -10.20 -11.79
CA ARG A 124 -5.14 -10.29 -13.23
C ARG A 124 -3.89 -10.54 -14.10
N GLU A 125 -2.79 -9.87 -13.81
CA GLU A 125 -1.53 -10.07 -14.56
C GLU A 125 -0.99 -11.48 -14.33
N LEU A 126 -1.01 -12.00 -13.10
CA LEU A 126 -0.58 -13.37 -12.78
C LEU A 126 -1.42 -14.43 -13.50
N VAL A 127 -2.73 -14.23 -13.60
CA VAL A 127 -3.62 -15.11 -14.39
C VAL A 127 -3.24 -15.10 -15.88
N LYS A 128 -2.96 -13.94 -16.47
CA LYS A 128 -2.52 -13.84 -17.87
C LYS A 128 -1.24 -14.63 -18.11
N GLU A 129 -0.34 -14.57 -17.16
CA GLU A 129 0.98 -15.19 -17.22
C GLU A 129 1.00 -16.65 -16.73
N SER A 130 -0.16 -17.21 -16.35
CA SER A 130 -0.30 -18.58 -15.83
C SER A 130 0.54 -18.82 -14.57
N VAL A 131 0.55 -17.85 -13.65
CA VAL A 131 1.26 -17.92 -12.38
C VAL A 131 0.24 -18.17 -11.26
N ALA A 132 0.43 -19.24 -10.51
CA ALA A 132 -0.42 -19.72 -9.42
C ALA A 132 0.17 -19.35 -8.05
N GLY A 133 -0.66 -19.42 -7.00
CA GLY A 133 -0.26 -19.18 -5.60
C GLY A 133 -0.74 -17.85 -5.03
N PHE A 134 -1.30 -16.96 -5.86
CA PHE A 134 -1.83 -15.66 -5.42
C PHE A 134 -3.37 -15.62 -5.38
N GLU A 135 -4.06 -16.75 -5.64
CA GLU A 135 -5.52 -16.79 -5.77
C GLU A 135 -6.24 -16.35 -4.50
N PHE A 136 -5.66 -16.65 -3.31
CA PHE A 136 -6.21 -16.25 -2.02
C PHE A 136 -6.39 -14.73 -1.90
N ALA A 137 -5.53 -13.98 -2.57
CA ALA A 137 -5.44 -12.52 -2.49
C ALA A 137 -6.35 -11.78 -3.49
N SER A 138 -6.91 -12.49 -4.48
CA SER A 138 -7.64 -11.89 -5.62
C SER A 138 -8.83 -11.02 -5.21
N GLY A 139 -9.46 -11.31 -4.09
CA GLY A 139 -10.59 -10.55 -3.55
C GLY A 139 -10.24 -9.56 -2.44
N ILE A 140 -8.99 -9.50 -1.99
CA ILE A 140 -8.57 -8.58 -0.93
C ILE A 140 -8.43 -7.17 -1.52
N PRO A 141 -9.14 -6.16 -1.01
CA PRO A 141 -8.96 -4.78 -1.47
C PRO A 141 -7.66 -4.20 -0.92
N GLY A 142 -7.04 -3.30 -1.66
CA GLY A 142 -5.84 -2.60 -1.22
C GLY A 142 -4.66 -2.75 -2.17
N THR A 143 -3.51 -2.25 -1.74
CA THR A 143 -2.24 -2.31 -2.47
C THR A 143 -1.32 -3.38 -1.89
N ILE A 144 -0.32 -3.80 -2.66
CA ILE A 144 0.68 -4.78 -2.23
C ILE A 144 1.44 -4.29 -0.99
N GLY A 145 1.81 -3.01 -0.93
CA GLY A 145 2.49 -2.46 0.25
C GLY A 145 1.63 -2.57 1.52
N GLY A 146 0.34 -2.23 1.42
CA GLY A 146 -0.61 -2.41 2.53
C GLY A 146 -0.87 -3.88 2.88
N ALA A 147 -0.87 -4.77 1.89
CA ALA A 147 -1.04 -6.21 2.10
C ALA A 147 0.14 -6.81 2.88
N VAL A 148 1.37 -6.42 2.55
CA VAL A 148 2.58 -6.85 3.28
C VAL A 148 2.61 -6.25 4.69
N PHE A 149 2.28 -4.97 4.83
CA PHE A 149 2.20 -4.30 6.14
C PHE A 149 1.28 -5.06 7.12
N MET A 150 0.16 -5.57 6.62
CA MET A 150 -0.86 -6.28 7.39
C MET A 150 -0.70 -7.80 7.38
N ASN A 151 0.30 -8.39 6.71
CA ASN A 151 0.31 -9.81 6.38
C ASN A 151 -1.08 -10.27 5.92
N ALA A 152 -1.62 -9.60 4.90
CA ALA A 152 -2.98 -9.82 4.44
C ALA A 152 -3.18 -11.27 3.98
N GLY A 153 -4.29 -11.87 4.38
CA GLY A 153 -4.59 -13.24 4.03
C GLY A 153 -6.09 -13.54 4.01
N ALA A 154 -6.47 -14.54 3.25
CA ALA A 154 -7.82 -15.05 3.15
C ALA A 154 -7.78 -16.52 2.67
N TYR A 155 -8.80 -17.30 3.02
CA TYR A 155 -8.99 -18.67 2.52
C TYR A 155 -7.78 -19.60 2.71
N GLY A 156 -7.04 -19.43 3.80
CA GLY A 156 -5.91 -20.28 4.18
C GLY A 156 -4.59 -19.92 3.52
N GLY A 157 -4.48 -18.79 2.80
CA GLY A 157 -3.23 -18.23 2.32
C GLY A 157 -3.02 -16.82 2.85
N GLU A 158 -1.78 -16.39 3.00
CA GLU A 158 -1.39 -15.05 3.45
C GLU A 158 -0.07 -14.60 2.82
N MET A 159 0.24 -13.30 2.94
CA MET A 159 1.41 -12.72 2.25
C MET A 159 2.72 -13.39 2.66
N GLN A 160 2.88 -13.79 3.92
CA GLN A 160 4.09 -14.50 4.39
C GLN A 160 4.38 -15.79 3.62
N ASP A 161 3.37 -16.44 3.04
CA ASP A 161 3.54 -17.71 2.32
C ASP A 161 4.26 -17.55 0.98
N ILE A 162 4.28 -16.32 0.45
CA ILE A 162 4.78 -16.01 -0.90
C ILE A 162 5.86 -14.94 -0.95
N VAL A 163 6.00 -14.10 0.08
CA VAL A 163 7.00 -13.03 0.14
C VAL A 163 8.38 -13.61 0.42
N GLN A 164 9.37 -13.21 -0.38
CA GLN A 164 10.79 -13.52 -0.18
C GLN A 164 11.53 -12.38 0.51
N SER A 165 11.29 -11.16 0.05
CA SER A 165 11.91 -9.96 0.62
C SER A 165 11.07 -8.71 0.33
N VAL A 166 11.31 -7.68 1.12
CA VAL A 166 10.63 -6.38 1.03
C VAL A 166 11.66 -5.28 0.99
N LYS A 167 11.60 -4.43 -0.02
CA LYS A 167 12.39 -3.19 -0.07
C LYS A 167 11.61 -2.10 0.64
N VAL A 168 12.25 -1.41 1.57
CA VAL A 168 11.64 -0.38 2.40
C VAL A 168 12.46 0.90 2.44
N ILE A 169 11.82 2.00 2.82
CA ILE A 169 12.48 3.21 3.35
C ILE A 169 12.55 3.03 4.87
N ASP A 170 13.72 3.14 5.44
CA ASP A 170 13.96 3.03 6.88
C ASP A 170 13.73 4.36 7.62
N GLU A 171 14.01 4.38 8.92
CA GLU A 171 13.85 5.56 9.77
C GLU A 171 14.73 6.77 9.37
N ARG A 172 15.84 6.52 8.65
CA ARG A 172 16.74 7.58 8.17
C ARG A 172 16.32 8.12 6.79
N GLY A 173 15.29 7.52 6.18
CA GLY A 173 14.88 7.80 4.82
C GLY A 173 15.76 7.14 3.77
N ASP A 174 16.59 6.16 4.15
CA ASP A 174 17.40 5.37 3.25
C ASP A 174 16.69 4.07 2.87
N THR A 175 17.05 3.52 1.72
CA THR A 175 16.42 2.27 1.26
C THR A 175 17.22 1.06 1.71
N LYS A 176 16.53 0.02 2.18
CA LYS A 176 17.12 -1.29 2.49
C LYS A 176 16.19 -2.43 2.08
N VAL A 177 16.74 -3.62 1.99
CA VAL A 177 15.99 -4.86 1.73
C VAL A 177 15.92 -5.67 3.02
N ILE A 178 14.74 -6.18 3.35
CA ILE A 178 14.44 -7.00 4.51
C ILE A 178 14.00 -8.36 4.00
N SER A 179 14.57 -9.44 4.49
CA SER A 179 14.16 -10.81 4.14
C SER A 179 12.81 -11.18 4.77
N ALA A 180 12.13 -12.18 4.21
CA ALA A 180 10.86 -12.67 4.76
C ALA A 180 10.98 -13.10 6.23
N SER A 181 12.10 -13.70 6.63
CA SER A 181 12.35 -14.11 8.02
C SER A 181 12.46 -12.92 8.99
N GLU A 182 12.98 -11.78 8.52
CA GLU A 182 13.11 -10.56 9.32
C GLU A 182 11.81 -9.74 9.35
N MET A 183 10.82 -10.07 8.51
CA MET A 183 9.52 -9.39 8.48
C MET A 183 8.64 -9.73 9.69
N GLU A 184 8.98 -10.77 10.45
CA GLU A 184 8.26 -11.17 11.67
C GLU A 184 6.74 -11.25 11.46
N PHE A 185 6.35 -11.85 10.33
CA PHE A 185 4.95 -11.98 9.99
C PHE A 185 4.18 -12.80 11.02
N SER A 186 3.00 -12.35 11.36
CA SER A 186 2.02 -13.07 12.18
C SER A 186 0.60 -12.67 11.77
N TYR A 187 -0.40 -13.20 12.45
CA TYR A 187 -1.79 -12.90 12.11
C TYR A 187 -2.07 -11.38 12.11
N ARG A 188 -2.38 -10.84 10.92
CA ARG A 188 -2.65 -9.40 10.69
C ARG A 188 -1.54 -8.47 11.17
N ASN A 189 -0.29 -8.93 11.16
CA ASN A 189 0.83 -8.17 11.68
C ASN A 189 2.13 -8.44 10.89
N SER A 190 3.00 -7.44 10.86
CA SER A 190 4.39 -7.52 10.44
C SER A 190 5.25 -6.56 11.26
N ARG A 191 6.59 -6.71 11.21
CA ARG A 191 7.51 -5.78 11.88
C ARG A 191 7.28 -4.32 11.51
N LEU A 192 6.76 -4.05 10.32
CA LEU A 192 6.53 -2.69 9.80
C LEU A 192 5.59 -1.87 10.69
N GLN A 193 4.68 -2.52 11.42
CA GLN A 193 3.77 -1.84 12.35
C GLN A 193 4.49 -1.22 13.55
N ARG A 194 5.68 -1.72 13.88
CA ARG A 194 6.52 -1.22 14.99
C ARG A 194 7.63 -0.30 14.52
N THR A 195 8.22 -0.58 13.36
CA THR A 195 9.43 0.09 12.88
C THR A 195 9.14 1.32 12.03
N LYS A 196 7.89 1.60 11.69
CA LYS A 196 7.49 2.70 10.79
C LYS A 196 8.24 2.71 9.44
N GLU A 197 8.80 1.58 9.03
CA GLU A 197 9.42 1.39 7.71
C GLU A 197 8.34 1.38 6.64
N ILE A 198 8.63 1.96 5.46
CA ILE A 198 7.65 2.16 4.40
C ILE A 198 8.00 1.25 3.23
N VAL A 199 7.06 0.40 2.82
CA VAL A 199 7.24 -0.54 1.70
C VAL A 199 7.35 0.22 0.37
N ILE A 200 8.37 -0.11 -0.42
CA ILE A 200 8.60 0.39 -1.79
C ILE A 200 8.28 -0.67 -2.82
N SER A 201 8.89 -1.86 -2.67
CA SER A 201 8.64 -3.02 -3.53
C SER A 201 8.71 -4.31 -2.74
N VAL A 202 8.13 -5.37 -3.30
CA VAL A 202 8.04 -6.70 -2.69
C VAL A 202 8.49 -7.73 -3.72
N LYS A 203 9.42 -8.59 -3.33
CA LYS A 203 9.77 -9.80 -4.08
C LYS A 203 8.96 -10.98 -3.57
N MET A 204 8.38 -11.70 -4.48
CA MET A 204 7.58 -12.90 -4.21
C MET A 204 8.06 -14.05 -5.08
N LEU A 205 7.96 -15.27 -4.57
CA LEU A 205 8.16 -16.51 -5.34
C LEU A 205 6.83 -17.23 -5.45
N LEU A 206 6.40 -17.44 -6.67
CA LEU A 206 5.16 -18.12 -7.03
C LEU A 206 5.45 -19.29 -7.97
N LYS A 207 4.46 -20.14 -8.20
CA LYS A 207 4.60 -21.31 -9.07
C LYS A 207 3.95 -21.07 -10.43
N ARG A 208 4.48 -21.69 -11.46
CA ARG A 208 3.74 -21.80 -12.73
C ARG A 208 2.55 -22.74 -12.56
N GLY A 209 1.46 -22.44 -13.25
CA GLY A 209 0.25 -23.23 -13.11
C GLY A 209 -0.60 -23.25 -14.37
N ASN A 210 -1.73 -23.94 -14.32
CA ASN A 210 -2.70 -23.96 -15.39
C ASN A 210 -3.65 -22.75 -15.28
N ARG A 211 -3.71 -21.94 -16.34
CA ARG A 211 -4.50 -20.71 -16.37
C ARG A 211 -5.98 -20.93 -16.05
N GLU A 212 -6.56 -22.01 -16.55
CA GLU A 212 -7.99 -22.28 -16.36
C GLU A 212 -8.28 -22.77 -14.93
N GLU A 213 -7.34 -23.48 -14.32
CA GLU A 213 -7.44 -23.88 -12.90
C GLU A 213 -7.33 -22.67 -11.97
N ILE A 214 -6.39 -21.75 -12.25
CA ILE A 214 -6.23 -20.50 -11.51
C ILE A 214 -7.52 -19.67 -11.58
N LYS A 215 -8.08 -19.48 -12.78
CA LYS A 215 -9.35 -18.77 -12.97
C LYS A 215 -10.50 -19.41 -12.19
N ARG A 216 -10.59 -20.75 -12.25
CA ARG A 216 -11.65 -21.51 -11.54
C ARG A 216 -11.54 -21.31 -10.04
N LYS A 217 -10.33 -21.37 -9.49
CA LYS A 217 -10.07 -21.14 -8.07
C LYS A 217 -10.45 -19.73 -7.65
N ILE A 218 -10.01 -18.70 -8.40
CA ILE A 218 -10.39 -17.30 -8.16
C ILE A 218 -11.91 -17.13 -8.18
N ALA A 219 -12.61 -17.69 -9.18
CA ALA A 219 -14.06 -17.60 -9.27
C ALA A 219 -14.76 -18.23 -8.06
N GLN A 220 -14.30 -19.40 -7.59
CA GLN A 220 -14.80 -20.06 -6.40
C GLN A 220 -14.61 -19.19 -5.13
N LEU A 221 -13.42 -18.59 -4.96
CA LEU A 221 -13.14 -17.74 -3.81
C LEU A 221 -13.96 -16.45 -3.85
N THR A 222 -14.11 -15.86 -5.02
CA THR A 222 -14.97 -14.67 -5.24
C THR A 222 -16.42 -14.97 -4.89
N LYS A 223 -16.95 -16.10 -5.33
CA LYS A 223 -18.30 -16.54 -4.98
C LYS A 223 -18.48 -16.67 -3.46
N LYS A 224 -17.57 -17.38 -2.79
CA LYS A 224 -17.58 -17.53 -1.32
C LYS A 224 -17.53 -16.18 -0.59
N ARG A 225 -16.78 -15.20 -1.13
CA ARG A 225 -16.71 -13.85 -0.58
C ARG A 225 -18.05 -13.12 -0.70
N ASN A 226 -18.64 -13.13 -1.89
CA ASN A 226 -19.90 -12.43 -2.16
C ASN A 226 -21.07 -13.03 -1.35
N GLU A 227 -21.03 -14.32 -1.04
CA GLU A 227 -22.02 -14.98 -0.19
C GLU A 227 -21.90 -14.59 1.30
N LYS A 228 -20.69 -14.21 1.74
CA LYS A 228 -20.41 -13.96 3.17
C LYS A 228 -20.27 -12.49 3.54
N GLN A 229 -20.00 -11.63 2.56
CA GLN A 229 -19.71 -10.22 2.81
C GLN A 229 -20.65 -9.32 2.00
N PRO A 230 -21.15 -8.21 2.58
CA PRO A 230 -22.00 -7.25 1.90
C PRO A 230 -21.15 -6.33 1.00
N VAL A 231 -20.63 -6.86 -0.11
CA VAL A 231 -19.68 -6.19 -1.02
C VAL A 231 -20.21 -4.91 -1.67
N ASN A 232 -21.52 -4.65 -1.58
CA ASN A 232 -22.17 -3.47 -2.12
C ASN A 232 -22.15 -2.26 -1.16
N PHE A 233 -21.65 -2.43 0.05
CA PHE A 233 -21.58 -1.37 1.06
C PHE A 233 -20.12 -0.90 1.26
N PRO A 234 -19.91 0.37 1.63
CA PRO A 234 -18.61 0.85 2.06
C PRO A 234 -18.07 0.01 3.22
N SER A 235 -16.78 -0.32 3.19
CA SER A 235 -16.14 -1.16 4.21
C SER A 235 -14.68 -0.72 4.42
N ALA A 236 -14.19 -0.91 5.64
CA ALA A 236 -12.78 -0.71 6.00
C ALA A 236 -12.05 -2.04 6.25
N GLY A 237 -12.64 -3.16 5.81
CA GLY A 237 -12.03 -4.48 5.94
C GLY A 237 -13.06 -5.59 6.00
#